data_8f2e5b64d610104aa39760e673bc5178
#
_entry.id   8f2e5b64d610104aa39760e673bc5178
#
_cell.length_a   1.000
_cell.length_b   1.000
_cell.length_c   1.000
_cell.angle_alpha   90.00
_cell.angle_beta   90.00
_cell.angle_gamma   90.00
#
_symmetry.space_group_name_H-M   'P 1'
#
loop_
_entity.id
_entity.type
_entity.pdbx_description
1 polymer ?
#
loop_
_entity_poly.entity_id
_entity_poly.type
_entity_poly.pdbx_seq_one_letter_code
_entity_poly.pdbx_strand_id
1 'polypeptide(L)'
;TSTQPEDLRLSMGGTQPDTGRNVNGLKNTVSMLLETRGIGIGRSHIQRRVHSHVTAVTSALRSTVDRAGNLEQVRSYETRDIAAQACRGEIVVEAGPTPTQRELLMLDPETGADRPLRVDWNSSLQLQTLKKRPRPCGYWLAGHNDKAVERLKLLGIQVMRVAEAGSTLADTYHETRRESADRQDVRGTVAGAAPIIRVQVTPTRSAIDVPAGSYYVPLNQPLANLAVAALEPDTQNSYFANHLITNLSDLARV
;
A
#
# COMPACT_ATOMS: atom_id res chain seq x y z
N THR A 1 -2.73 12.35 15.62
CA THR A 1 -2.67 13.08 16.90
C THR A 1 -3.73 14.15 16.90
N SER A 2 -4.50 14.24 17.98
CA SER A 2 -5.45 15.31 18.20
C SER A 2 -4.77 16.55 18.81
N THR A 3 -5.33 17.73 18.55
CA THR A 3 -4.97 18.97 19.21
C THR A 3 -5.83 19.26 20.44
N GLN A 4 -6.84 18.41 20.70
CA GLN A 4 -7.70 18.53 21.87
C GLN A 4 -7.04 17.84 23.06
N PRO A 5 -6.95 18.52 24.24
CA PRO A 5 -6.30 17.93 25.43
C PRO A 5 -6.93 16.63 25.92
N GLU A 6 -8.23 16.45 25.67
CA GLU A 6 -9.00 15.27 26.08
C GLU A 6 -8.92 14.13 25.05
N ASP A 7 -8.47 14.41 23.84
CA ASP A 7 -8.36 13.42 22.76
C ASP A 7 -6.95 12.86 22.67
N LEU A 8 -6.71 11.81 23.44
CA LEU A 8 -5.43 11.13 23.56
C LEU A 8 -5.27 10.01 22.52
N ARG A 9 -5.64 10.26 21.26
CA ARG A 9 -5.48 9.32 20.16
C ARG A 9 -4.14 9.52 19.46
N LEU A 10 -3.39 8.44 19.32
CA LEU A 10 -2.14 8.40 18.58
C LEU A 10 -2.22 7.36 17.45
N SER A 11 -1.67 7.69 16.30
CA SER A 11 -1.60 6.81 15.14
C SER A 11 -0.15 6.66 14.68
N MET A 12 0.23 5.43 14.33
CA MET A 12 1.56 5.12 13.78
C MET A 12 1.71 5.42 12.28
N GLY A 13 0.79 6.17 11.70
CA GLY A 13 0.78 6.53 10.29
C GLY A 13 -0.18 5.68 9.45
N GLY A 14 -0.15 5.90 8.13
CA GLY A 14 -1.12 5.32 7.20
C GLY A 14 -0.90 3.85 6.89
N THR A 15 -1.98 3.20 6.48
CA THR A 15 -2.00 1.79 6.01
C THR A 15 -2.07 1.70 4.50
N GLN A 16 -2.14 2.84 3.80
CA GLN A 16 -2.30 2.91 2.35
C GLN A 16 -1.10 2.28 1.63
N PRO A 17 -1.34 1.54 0.53
CA PRO A 17 -0.28 0.86 -0.23
C PRO A 17 0.68 1.83 -0.94
N ASP A 18 0.29 3.08 -1.16
CA ASP A 18 1.05 4.10 -1.87
C ASP A 18 2.02 4.91 -0.99
N THR A 19 2.00 4.73 0.32
CA THR A 19 3.02 5.36 1.18
C THR A 19 4.38 4.70 0.98
N GLY A 20 5.46 5.49 1.01
CA GLY A 20 6.81 5.03 0.66
C GLY A 20 7.24 3.73 1.37
N ARG A 21 7.00 3.61 2.69
CA ARG A 21 7.32 2.39 3.43
C ARG A 21 6.45 1.20 3.04
N ASN A 22 5.15 1.41 2.76
CA ASN A 22 4.21 0.34 2.44
C ASN A 22 4.45 -0.20 1.02
N VAL A 23 4.67 0.68 0.03
CA VAL A 23 4.98 0.25 -1.34
C VAL A 23 6.29 -0.53 -1.39
N ASN A 24 7.28 -0.15 -0.59
CA ASN A 24 8.53 -0.91 -0.50
C ASN A 24 8.31 -2.28 0.15
N GLY A 25 7.42 -2.41 1.14
CA GLY A 25 6.99 -3.70 1.68
C GLY A 25 6.31 -4.57 0.62
N LEU A 26 5.43 -4.01 -0.21
CA LEU A 26 4.82 -4.72 -1.35
C LEU A 26 5.85 -5.14 -2.42
N LYS A 27 7.05 -4.54 -2.42
CA LYS A 27 8.21 -4.93 -3.24
C LYS A 27 9.15 -5.90 -2.52
N ASN A 28 8.72 -6.53 -1.45
CA ASN A 28 9.50 -7.48 -0.63
C ASN A 28 10.81 -6.87 -0.13
N THR A 29 10.75 -5.60 0.29
CA THR A 29 11.91 -4.84 0.76
C THR A 29 11.65 -4.31 2.15
N VAL A 30 12.63 -4.41 3.03
CA VAL A 30 12.58 -3.77 4.36
C VAL A 30 12.63 -2.26 4.17
N SER A 31 11.67 -1.57 4.74
CA SER A 31 11.58 -0.11 4.66
C SER A 31 11.22 0.49 6.00
N MET A 32 11.86 1.58 6.32
CA MET A 32 11.67 2.33 7.56
C MET A 32 11.53 3.82 7.26
N LEU A 33 10.69 4.49 8.03
CA LEU A 33 10.60 5.95 8.04
C LEU A 33 11.18 6.44 9.37
N LEU A 34 12.23 7.24 9.28
CA LEU A 34 12.87 7.87 10.43
C LEU A 34 12.46 9.34 10.49
N GLU A 35 11.81 9.71 11.57
CA GLU A 35 11.34 11.09 11.75
C GLU A 35 11.83 11.67 13.07
N THR A 36 12.16 12.95 13.06
CA THR A 36 12.35 13.78 14.25
C THR A 36 11.45 14.99 14.16
N ARG A 37 10.98 15.50 15.31
CA ARG A 37 10.16 16.69 15.32
C ARG A 37 10.85 17.85 14.62
N GLY A 38 10.23 18.39 13.56
CA GLY A 38 10.78 19.47 12.74
C GLY A 38 9.79 20.57 12.40
N ILE A 39 8.51 20.23 12.32
CA ILE A 39 7.45 21.18 11.96
C ILE A 39 7.23 22.16 13.11
N GLY A 40 7.22 23.45 12.77
CA GLY A 40 6.96 24.54 13.73
C GLY A 40 8.14 24.93 14.61
N ILE A 41 9.27 24.22 14.57
CA ILE A 41 10.45 24.53 15.39
C ILE A 41 11.66 25.04 14.59
N GLY A 42 11.54 25.18 13.28
CA GLY A 42 12.60 25.70 12.40
C GLY A 42 13.95 25.01 12.61
N ARG A 43 14.99 25.79 12.90
CA ARG A 43 16.35 25.29 13.18
C ARG A 43 16.59 24.86 14.63
N SER A 44 15.62 24.99 15.51
CA SER A 44 15.77 24.62 16.91
C SER A 44 16.23 23.16 17.04
N HIS A 45 17.21 22.95 17.89
CA HIS A 45 17.79 21.63 18.17
C HIS A 45 18.28 20.86 16.94
N ILE A 46 18.71 21.55 15.87
CA ILE A 46 19.14 20.92 14.61
C ILE A 46 20.25 19.90 14.83
N GLN A 47 21.23 20.20 15.67
CA GLN A 47 22.34 19.28 15.96
C GLN A 47 21.84 17.96 16.56
N ARG A 48 20.95 18.01 17.56
CA ARG A 48 20.33 16.82 18.18
C ARG A 48 19.53 16.03 17.15
N ARG A 49 18.77 16.71 16.31
CA ARG A 49 17.95 16.07 15.26
C ARG A 49 18.82 15.35 14.24
N VAL A 50 19.87 16.00 13.77
CA VAL A 50 20.86 15.40 12.85
C VAL A 50 21.55 14.22 13.52
N HIS A 51 22.01 14.37 14.77
CA HIS A 51 22.63 13.26 15.52
C HIS A 51 21.70 12.05 15.64
N SER A 52 20.42 12.26 15.95
CA SER A 52 19.41 11.17 16.02
C SER A 52 19.28 10.44 14.70
N HIS A 53 19.19 11.16 13.57
CA HIS A 53 19.12 10.54 12.24
C HIS A 53 20.39 9.78 11.88
N VAL A 54 21.56 10.39 12.11
CA VAL A 54 22.87 9.73 11.83
C VAL A 54 23.00 8.45 12.64
N THR A 55 22.67 8.50 13.93
CA THR A 55 22.73 7.33 14.82
C THR A 55 21.79 6.22 14.33
N ALA A 56 20.54 6.56 14.02
CA ALA A 56 19.56 5.59 13.57
C ALA A 56 19.94 4.95 12.22
N VAL A 57 20.37 5.77 11.24
CA VAL A 57 20.81 5.27 9.92
C VAL A 57 22.05 4.38 10.06
N THR A 58 23.04 4.81 10.86
CA THR A 58 24.26 4.03 11.10
C THR A 58 23.92 2.68 11.77
N SER A 59 23.04 2.68 12.76
CA SER A 59 22.58 1.45 13.41
C SER A 59 21.85 0.52 12.44
N ALA A 60 20.96 1.06 11.61
CA ALA A 60 20.25 0.29 10.58
C ALA A 60 21.20 -0.34 9.57
N LEU A 61 22.19 0.43 9.07
CA LEU A 61 23.20 -0.08 8.13
C LEU A 61 24.05 -1.18 8.75
N ARG A 62 24.54 -1.02 9.99
CA ARG A 62 25.29 -2.07 10.71
C ARG A 62 24.45 -3.34 10.85
N SER A 63 23.22 -3.21 11.37
CA SER A 63 22.31 -4.36 11.50
C SER A 63 22.04 -5.06 10.18
N THR A 64 21.96 -4.30 9.07
CA THR A 64 21.77 -4.86 7.73
C THR A 64 22.98 -5.66 7.28
N VAL A 65 24.20 -5.13 7.49
CA VAL A 65 25.44 -5.85 7.16
C VAL A 65 25.57 -7.13 8.00
N ASP A 66 25.36 -7.03 9.31
CA ASP A 66 25.48 -8.16 10.23
C ASP A 66 24.46 -9.28 9.92
N ARG A 67 23.34 -8.94 9.31
CA ARG A 67 22.22 -9.86 9.02
C ARG A 67 21.97 -10.06 7.52
N ALA A 68 22.90 -9.67 6.66
CA ALA A 68 22.72 -9.69 5.21
C ALA A 68 22.26 -11.06 4.69
N GLY A 69 22.91 -12.16 5.16
CA GLY A 69 22.53 -13.52 4.77
C GLY A 69 21.10 -13.89 5.19
N ASN A 70 20.69 -13.55 6.40
CA ASN A 70 19.33 -13.83 6.87
C ASN A 70 18.30 -13.01 6.10
N LEU A 71 18.58 -11.73 5.82
CA LEU A 71 17.67 -10.86 5.03
C LEU A 71 17.48 -11.41 3.62
N GLU A 72 18.54 -11.88 2.97
CA GLU A 72 18.45 -12.47 1.63
C GLU A 72 17.67 -13.80 1.64
N GLN A 73 17.86 -14.64 2.65
CA GLN A 73 17.09 -15.87 2.81
C GLN A 73 15.60 -15.59 2.98
N VAL A 74 15.23 -14.67 3.87
CA VAL A 74 13.83 -14.27 4.09
C VAL A 74 13.24 -13.71 2.80
N ARG A 75 13.93 -12.77 2.15
CA ARG A 75 13.49 -12.18 0.90
C ARG A 75 13.29 -13.23 -0.20
N SER A 76 14.23 -14.17 -0.33
CA SER A 76 14.17 -15.26 -1.31
C SER A 76 13.00 -16.21 -1.01
N TYR A 77 12.72 -16.48 0.24
CA TYR A 77 11.56 -17.28 0.66
C TYR A 77 10.25 -16.54 0.33
N GLU A 78 10.09 -15.31 0.80
CA GLU A 78 8.88 -14.50 0.60
C GLU A 78 8.55 -14.30 -0.89
N THR A 79 9.55 -14.00 -1.72
CA THR A 79 9.33 -13.82 -3.17
C THR A 79 8.82 -15.10 -3.85
N ARG A 80 9.32 -16.27 -3.45
CA ARG A 80 8.87 -17.56 -3.97
C ARG A 80 7.50 -17.93 -3.44
N ASP A 81 7.25 -17.71 -2.14
CA ASP A 81 5.96 -18.00 -1.51
C ASP A 81 4.85 -17.16 -2.15
N ILE A 82 5.05 -15.86 -2.29
CA ILE A 82 4.10 -14.96 -2.95
C ILE A 82 3.77 -15.41 -4.37
N ALA A 83 4.79 -15.77 -5.16
CA ALA A 83 4.59 -16.24 -6.52
C ALA A 83 3.83 -17.59 -6.58
N ALA A 84 4.09 -18.49 -5.62
CA ALA A 84 3.44 -19.80 -5.55
C ALA A 84 1.95 -19.73 -5.14
N GLN A 85 1.51 -18.60 -4.60
CA GLN A 85 0.12 -18.40 -4.18
C GLN A 85 -0.84 -17.99 -5.31
N ALA A 86 -0.37 -17.78 -6.54
CA ALA A 86 -1.26 -17.48 -7.67
C ALA A 86 -2.37 -18.54 -7.79
N CYS A 87 -3.60 -18.11 -8.05
CA CYS A 87 -4.81 -18.96 -8.10
C CYS A 87 -5.18 -19.64 -6.76
N ARG A 88 -4.56 -19.31 -5.64
CA ARG A 88 -4.75 -20.01 -4.37
C ARG A 88 -4.95 -19.06 -3.21
N GLY A 89 -5.78 -19.51 -2.24
CA GLY A 89 -6.01 -18.75 -1.02
C GLY A 89 -6.73 -17.43 -1.26
N GLU A 90 -6.44 -16.46 -0.44
CA GLU A 90 -7.10 -15.15 -0.45
C GLU A 90 -6.07 -14.02 -0.54
N ILE A 91 -6.51 -12.88 -1.04
CA ILE A 91 -5.79 -11.61 -1.00
C ILE A 91 -6.51 -10.63 -0.07
N VAL A 92 -5.74 -9.83 0.65
CA VAL A 92 -6.27 -8.70 1.40
C VAL A 92 -6.39 -7.51 0.44
N VAL A 93 -7.62 -7.03 0.26
CA VAL A 93 -7.93 -5.87 -0.59
C VAL A 93 -7.93 -4.58 0.24
N GLU A 94 -8.38 -4.67 1.49
CA GLU A 94 -8.42 -3.56 2.41
C GLU A 94 -7.99 -4.00 3.80
N ALA A 95 -7.12 -3.21 4.42
CA ALA A 95 -6.67 -3.39 5.78
C ALA A 95 -6.70 -2.06 6.53
N GLY A 96 -6.93 -2.14 7.83
CA GLY A 96 -6.94 -0.98 8.70
C GLY A 96 -6.00 -1.15 9.90
N PRO A 97 -5.72 -0.07 10.64
CA PRO A 97 -4.95 -0.16 11.87
C PRO A 97 -5.73 -0.93 12.93
N THR A 98 -5.02 -1.60 13.82
CA THR A 98 -5.64 -2.26 14.96
C THR A 98 -5.71 -1.29 16.13
N PRO A 99 -6.92 -0.90 16.59
CA PRO A 99 -7.08 -0.06 17.78
C PRO A 99 -6.64 -0.81 19.02
N THR A 100 -5.82 -0.17 19.84
CA THR A 100 -5.37 -0.69 21.14
C THR A 100 -5.29 0.45 22.14
N GLN A 101 -5.08 0.12 23.41
CA GLN A 101 -4.72 1.11 24.42
C GLN A 101 -3.29 0.86 24.87
N ARG A 102 -2.53 1.94 25.06
CA ARG A 102 -1.17 1.90 25.58
C ARG A 102 -0.97 2.94 26.66
N GLU A 103 -0.13 2.62 27.59
CA GLU A 103 0.44 3.59 28.52
C GLU A 103 1.79 4.06 27.97
N LEU A 104 1.93 5.36 27.80
CA LEU A 104 3.16 6.02 27.38
C LEU A 104 3.71 6.83 28.55
N LEU A 105 5.00 6.67 28.81
CA LEU A 105 5.68 7.52 29.78
C LEU A 105 6.07 8.83 29.06
N MET A 106 5.43 9.91 29.44
CA MET A 106 5.65 11.25 28.91
C MET A 106 6.29 12.12 29.98
N LEU A 107 6.83 13.25 29.57
CA LEU A 107 7.32 14.28 30.50
C LEU A 107 6.24 15.31 30.73
N ASP A 108 6.00 15.64 31.98
CA ASP A 108 5.19 16.79 32.33
C ASP A 108 5.88 18.08 31.87
N PRO A 109 5.21 18.97 31.11
CA PRO A 109 5.87 20.14 30.53
C PRO A 109 6.24 21.22 31.54
N GLU A 110 5.63 21.23 32.73
CA GLU A 110 5.90 22.23 33.76
C GLU A 110 7.01 21.78 34.72
N THR A 111 6.97 20.52 35.10
CA THR A 111 7.87 19.99 36.14
C THR A 111 9.02 19.16 35.58
N GLY A 112 8.88 18.66 34.34
CA GLY A 112 9.83 17.71 33.75
C GLY A 112 9.79 16.31 34.35
N ALA A 113 8.83 16.04 35.24
CA ALA A 113 8.68 14.73 35.86
C ALA A 113 8.03 13.74 34.92
N ASP A 114 8.29 12.46 35.15
CA ASP A 114 7.65 11.36 34.42
C ASP A 114 6.15 11.32 34.71
N ARG A 115 5.36 11.31 33.63
CA ARG A 115 3.90 11.24 33.68
C ARG A 115 3.40 10.10 32.81
N PRO A 116 2.86 9.01 33.37
CA PRO A 116 2.20 7.97 32.59
C PRO A 116 0.91 8.51 31.99
N LEU A 117 0.73 8.28 30.68
CA LEU A 117 -0.42 8.73 29.93
C LEU A 117 -1.04 7.55 29.19
N ARG A 118 -2.29 7.24 29.48
CA ARG A 118 -3.05 6.23 28.77
C ARG A 118 -3.62 6.83 27.50
N VAL A 119 -3.33 6.20 26.35
CA VAL A 119 -3.71 6.70 25.04
C VAL A 119 -4.40 5.64 24.21
N ASP A 120 -5.33 6.05 23.36
CA ASP A 120 -5.85 5.23 22.29
C ASP A 120 -4.80 5.16 21.18
N TRP A 121 -4.35 3.95 20.88
CA TRP A 121 -3.25 3.71 19.98
C TRP A 121 -3.71 2.93 18.74
N ASN A 122 -3.63 3.55 17.57
CA ASN A 122 -3.90 2.91 16.29
C ASN A 122 -2.59 2.35 15.69
N SER A 123 -2.38 1.05 15.84
CA SER A 123 -1.16 0.40 15.35
C SER A 123 -1.27 0.08 13.87
N SER A 124 -0.28 0.55 13.08
CA SER A 124 -0.08 0.10 11.70
C SER A 124 0.93 -1.06 11.58
N LEU A 125 1.49 -1.53 12.70
CA LEU A 125 2.34 -2.72 12.73
C LEU A 125 1.53 -4.03 12.80
N GLN A 126 0.32 -3.95 13.35
CA GLN A 126 -0.66 -5.04 13.34
C GLN A 126 -1.89 -4.52 12.62
N LEU A 127 -2.10 -5.00 11.40
CA LEU A 127 -3.26 -4.64 10.60
C LEU A 127 -4.39 -5.63 10.84
N GLN A 128 -5.63 -5.11 10.94
CA GLN A 128 -6.82 -5.92 10.82
C GLN A 128 -7.27 -5.97 9.36
N THR A 129 -7.62 -7.14 8.89
CA THR A 129 -8.20 -7.32 7.56
C THR A 129 -9.63 -6.81 7.57
N LEU A 130 -9.92 -5.84 6.71
CA LEU A 130 -11.27 -5.28 6.53
C LEU A 130 -11.99 -5.94 5.35
N LYS A 131 -11.24 -6.25 4.28
CA LYS A 131 -11.77 -6.90 3.08
C LYS A 131 -10.77 -7.86 2.47
N LYS A 132 -11.24 -9.03 2.10
CA LYS A 132 -10.45 -10.05 1.40
C LYS A 132 -11.25 -10.68 0.26
N ARG A 133 -10.54 -11.27 -0.68
CA ARG A 133 -11.11 -11.98 -1.84
C ARG A 133 -10.28 -13.21 -2.18
N PRO A 134 -10.85 -14.23 -2.86
CA PRO A 134 -10.05 -15.28 -3.47
C PRO A 134 -8.95 -14.68 -4.35
N ARG A 135 -7.75 -15.24 -4.33
CA ARG A 135 -6.63 -14.76 -5.14
C ARG A 135 -6.81 -15.23 -6.59
N PRO A 136 -6.83 -14.33 -7.60
CA PRO A 136 -6.90 -14.73 -9.00
C PRO A 136 -5.55 -15.31 -9.48
N CYS A 137 -5.56 -15.93 -10.66
CA CYS A 137 -4.32 -16.33 -11.34
C CYS A 137 -3.58 -15.11 -11.93
N GLY A 138 -4.33 -14.10 -12.29
CA GLY A 138 -3.82 -12.85 -12.85
C GLY A 138 -4.95 -11.86 -13.14
N TYR A 139 -4.58 -10.79 -13.82
CA TYR A 139 -5.50 -9.76 -14.29
C TYR A 139 -5.39 -9.59 -15.79
N TRP A 140 -6.52 -9.51 -16.44
CA TRP A 140 -6.62 -9.08 -17.83
C TRP A 140 -6.87 -7.56 -17.87
N LEU A 141 -6.22 -6.86 -18.82
CA LEU A 141 -6.46 -5.44 -19.10
C LEU A 141 -6.70 -5.25 -20.60
N ALA A 142 -7.64 -4.39 -20.94
CA ALA A 142 -7.91 -3.98 -22.31
C ALA A 142 -6.69 -3.30 -22.95
N GLY A 143 -6.51 -3.50 -24.25
CA GLY A 143 -5.28 -3.11 -24.98
C GLY A 143 -4.98 -1.61 -25.02
N HIS A 144 -5.97 -0.75 -24.76
CA HIS A 144 -5.77 0.71 -24.73
C HIS A 144 -5.26 1.25 -23.37
N ASN A 145 -5.03 0.38 -22.39
CA ASN A 145 -4.50 0.76 -21.07
C ASN A 145 -2.96 0.83 -21.03
N ASP A 146 -2.32 1.31 -22.11
CA ASP A 146 -0.85 1.36 -22.24
C ASP A 146 -0.16 2.10 -21.09
N LYS A 147 -0.74 3.22 -20.63
CA LYS A 147 -0.20 4.00 -19.51
C LYS A 147 -0.17 3.20 -18.19
N ALA A 148 -1.21 2.44 -17.92
CA ALA A 148 -1.26 1.57 -16.75
C ALA A 148 -0.21 0.46 -16.85
N VAL A 149 -0.09 -0.15 -18.01
CA VAL A 149 0.92 -1.20 -18.31
C VAL A 149 2.34 -0.66 -18.20
N GLU A 150 2.62 0.52 -18.74
CA GLU A 150 3.93 1.18 -18.60
C GLU A 150 4.30 1.37 -17.11
N ARG A 151 3.36 1.86 -16.29
CA ARG A 151 3.56 2.03 -14.85
C ARG A 151 3.82 0.70 -14.13
N LEU A 152 3.07 -0.36 -14.47
CA LEU A 152 3.32 -1.69 -13.91
C LEU A 152 4.74 -2.17 -14.23
N LYS A 153 5.19 -2.03 -15.49
CA LYS A 153 6.54 -2.40 -15.94
C LYS A 153 7.63 -1.58 -15.24
N LEU A 154 7.44 -0.27 -15.07
CA LEU A 154 8.36 0.59 -14.32
C LEU A 154 8.50 0.18 -12.86
N LEU A 155 7.45 -0.36 -12.26
CA LEU A 155 7.48 -0.92 -10.90
C LEU A 155 8.18 -2.30 -10.84
N GLY A 156 8.48 -2.91 -12.00
CA GLY A 156 9.10 -4.24 -12.11
C GLY A 156 8.10 -5.38 -12.21
N ILE A 157 6.80 -5.10 -12.38
CA ILE A 157 5.76 -6.11 -12.56
C ILE A 157 5.83 -6.66 -13.97
N GLN A 158 5.78 -7.98 -14.09
CA GLN A 158 5.72 -8.67 -15.39
C GLN A 158 4.32 -8.51 -15.98
N VAL A 159 4.29 -8.10 -17.26
CA VAL A 159 3.05 -7.94 -18.03
C VAL A 159 3.27 -8.61 -19.39
N MET A 160 2.37 -9.51 -19.74
CA MET A 160 2.36 -10.21 -21.01
C MET A 160 1.38 -9.54 -21.98
N ARG A 161 1.68 -9.55 -23.26
CA ARG A 161 0.75 -9.14 -24.30
C ARG A 161 0.06 -10.37 -24.88
N VAL A 162 -1.24 -10.31 -25.02
CA VAL A 162 -2.03 -11.38 -25.64
C VAL A 162 -1.76 -11.39 -27.14
N ALA A 163 -1.28 -12.51 -27.66
CA ALA A 163 -0.90 -12.65 -29.07
C ALA A 163 -2.11 -12.94 -29.96
N GLU A 164 -3.03 -13.79 -29.48
CA GLU A 164 -4.19 -14.27 -30.24
C GLU A 164 -5.48 -13.97 -29.50
N ALA A 165 -6.53 -13.61 -30.23
CA ALA A 165 -7.83 -13.38 -29.67
C ALA A 165 -8.44 -14.68 -29.15
N GLY A 166 -9.20 -14.60 -28.06
CA GLY A 166 -9.90 -15.73 -27.46
C GLY A 166 -10.97 -15.26 -26.50
N SER A 167 -11.51 -16.19 -25.74
CA SER A 167 -12.43 -15.90 -24.64
C SER A 167 -12.06 -16.71 -23.41
N THR A 168 -12.38 -16.19 -22.23
CA THR A 168 -12.13 -16.86 -20.97
C THR A 168 -13.19 -16.54 -19.94
N LEU A 169 -13.32 -17.40 -18.93
CA LEU A 169 -14.13 -17.09 -17.75
C LEU A 169 -13.31 -16.25 -16.78
N ALA A 170 -13.82 -15.08 -16.44
CA ALA A 170 -13.16 -14.15 -15.54
C ALA A 170 -14.16 -13.54 -14.55
N ASP A 171 -13.67 -12.98 -13.46
CA ASP A 171 -14.49 -12.17 -12.59
C ASP A 171 -14.39 -10.71 -13.05
N THR A 172 -15.48 -10.17 -13.58
CA THR A 172 -15.67 -8.76 -13.93
C THR A 172 -16.15 -7.99 -12.72
N TYR A 173 -15.96 -6.68 -12.70
CA TYR A 173 -16.31 -5.85 -11.56
C TYR A 173 -17.64 -5.14 -11.79
N HIS A 174 -18.56 -5.28 -10.85
CA HIS A 174 -19.79 -4.52 -10.78
C HIS A 174 -19.68 -3.47 -9.69
N GLU A 175 -19.82 -2.18 -10.06
CA GLU A 175 -19.75 -1.07 -9.12
C GLU A 175 -21.01 -1.02 -8.25
N THR A 176 -20.84 -0.98 -6.94
CA THR A 176 -21.93 -0.88 -5.95
C THR A 176 -21.98 0.49 -5.28
N ARG A 177 -20.83 1.18 -5.21
CA ARG A 177 -20.72 2.52 -4.65
C ARG A 177 -19.54 3.26 -5.26
N ARG A 178 -19.73 4.57 -5.51
CA ARG A 178 -18.66 5.48 -5.96
C ARG A 178 -18.66 6.74 -5.11
N GLU A 179 -17.47 7.15 -4.71
CA GLU A 179 -17.22 8.41 -4.04
C GLU A 179 -16.04 9.11 -4.71
N SER A 180 -16.05 10.44 -4.66
CA SER A 180 -14.94 11.27 -5.10
C SER A 180 -14.36 11.99 -3.88
N ALA A 181 -13.05 11.99 -3.73
CA ALA A 181 -12.37 12.67 -2.65
C ALA A 181 -11.24 13.54 -3.21
N ASP A 182 -11.08 14.73 -2.66
CA ASP A 182 -9.95 15.58 -3.02
C ASP A 182 -8.63 14.92 -2.66
N ARG A 183 -7.64 15.08 -3.53
CA ARG A 183 -6.29 14.64 -3.25
C ARG A 183 -5.70 15.49 -2.14
N GLN A 184 -5.17 14.86 -1.13
CA GLN A 184 -4.56 15.51 0.01
C GLN A 184 -3.08 15.17 0.14
N ASP A 185 -2.27 16.14 0.56
CA ASP A 185 -0.90 15.93 1.01
C ASP A 185 -0.75 16.44 2.46
N VAL A 186 0.48 16.51 2.95
CA VAL A 186 0.79 16.98 4.32
C VAL A 186 0.41 18.44 4.57
N ARG A 187 0.11 19.21 3.52
CA ARG A 187 -0.28 20.61 3.58
C ARG A 187 -1.77 20.84 3.38
N GLY A 188 -2.52 19.77 3.14
CA GLY A 188 -3.97 19.79 2.88
C GLY A 188 -4.34 19.43 1.45
N THR A 189 -5.44 19.97 0.95
CA THR A 189 -5.93 19.67 -0.40
C THR A 189 -4.97 20.20 -1.47
N VAL A 190 -4.60 19.34 -2.41
CA VAL A 190 -3.73 19.67 -3.54
C VAL A 190 -4.56 20.38 -4.62
N ALA A 191 -4.38 21.68 -4.73
CA ALA A 191 -5.12 22.48 -5.70
C ALA A 191 -4.85 22.03 -7.15
N GLY A 192 -5.90 21.90 -7.95
CA GLY A 192 -5.82 21.51 -9.37
C GLY A 192 -5.48 20.04 -9.63
N ALA A 193 -5.31 19.21 -8.60
CA ALA A 193 -5.15 17.79 -8.79
C ALA A 193 -6.50 17.11 -9.09
N ALA A 194 -6.48 16.08 -9.96
CA ALA A 194 -7.65 15.25 -10.18
C ALA A 194 -8.07 14.56 -8.87
N PRO A 195 -9.37 14.48 -8.57
CA PRO A 195 -9.85 13.80 -7.37
C PRO A 195 -9.53 12.31 -7.40
N ILE A 196 -9.43 11.70 -6.24
CA ILE A 196 -9.29 10.25 -6.11
C ILE A 196 -10.68 9.64 -6.15
N ILE A 197 -10.89 8.64 -7.01
CA ILE A 197 -12.12 7.87 -7.06
C ILE A 197 -12.04 6.72 -6.08
N ARG A 198 -13.00 6.62 -5.19
CA ARG A 198 -13.18 5.48 -4.29
C ARG A 198 -14.41 4.70 -4.74
N VAL A 199 -14.20 3.45 -5.12
CA VAL A 199 -15.28 2.54 -5.49
C VAL A 199 -15.39 1.39 -4.52
N GLN A 200 -16.60 0.84 -4.42
CA GLN A 200 -16.82 -0.50 -3.93
C GLN A 200 -17.34 -1.34 -5.08
N VAL A 201 -16.81 -2.54 -5.23
CA VAL A 201 -17.15 -3.42 -6.32
C VAL A 201 -17.44 -4.83 -5.82
N THR A 202 -18.33 -5.51 -6.56
CA THR A 202 -18.59 -6.94 -6.39
C THR A 202 -18.09 -7.65 -7.64
N PRO A 203 -17.19 -8.64 -7.51
CA PRO A 203 -16.79 -9.49 -8.63
C PRO A 203 -17.94 -10.39 -9.05
N THR A 204 -18.14 -10.51 -10.36
CA THR A 204 -19.17 -11.39 -10.94
C THR A 204 -18.53 -12.24 -12.03
N ARG A 205 -18.71 -13.57 -11.93
CA ARG A 205 -18.17 -14.53 -12.90
C ARG A 205 -18.91 -14.39 -14.24
N SER A 206 -18.14 -14.14 -15.30
CA SER A 206 -18.67 -14.00 -16.66
C SER A 206 -17.66 -14.45 -17.71
N ALA A 207 -18.15 -14.79 -18.90
CA ALA A 207 -17.28 -14.92 -20.07
C ALA A 207 -16.90 -13.53 -20.57
N ILE A 208 -15.62 -13.35 -20.86
CA ILE A 208 -15.10 -12.12 -21.46
C ILE A 208 -14.38 -12.45 -22.76
N ASP A 209 -14.44 -11.54 -23.71
CA ASP A 209 -13.62 -11.55 -24.89
C ASP A 209 -12.23 -11.01 -24.54
N VAL A 210 -11.20 -11.70 -25.02
CA VAL A 210 -9.81 -11.34 -24.82
C VAL A 210 -9.18 -11.04 -26.19
N PRO A 211 -9.24 -9.79 -26.67
CA PRO A 211 -8.70 -9.42 -27.98
C PRO A 211 -7.18 -9.57 -28.02
N ALA A 212 -6.63 -9.90 -29.20
CA ALA A 212 -5.22 -9.79 -29.49
C ALA A 212 -4.75 -8.34 -29.21
N GLY A 213 -3.56 -8.21 -28.59
CA GLY A 213 -3.02 -6.91 -28.19
C GLY A 213 -3.48 -6.41 -26.82
N SER A 214 -4.45 -7.07 -26.15
CA SER A 214 -4.74 -6.85 -24.73
C SER A 214 -3.59 -7.36 -23.86
N TYR A 215 -3.69 -7.19 -22.54
CA TYR A 215 -2.60 -7.51 -21.61
C TYR A 215 -3.06 -8.50 -20.54
N TYR A 216 -2.11 -9.32 -20.08
CA TYR A 216 -2.28 -10.21 -18.95
C TYR A 216 -1.17 -9.96 -17.92
N VAL A 217 -1.54 -9.78 -16.66
CA VAL A 217 -0.63 -9.58 -15.53
C VAL A 217 -0.72 -10.83 -14.65
N PRO A 218 0.21 -11.78 -14.80
CA PRO A 218 0.19 -13.00 -13.99
C PRO A 218 0.53 -12.71 -12.54
N LEU A 219 -0.06 -13.45 -11.60
CA LEU A 219 0.28 -13.34 -10.17
C LEU A 219 1.30 -14.39 -9.71
N ASN A 220 1.76 -15.29 -10.57
CA ASN A 220 2.88 -16.18 -10.28
C ASN A 220 4.24 -15.45 -10.43
N GLN A 221 4.35 -14.29 -9.82
CA GLN A 221 5.53 -13.43 -9.84
C GLN A 221 5.81 -12.82 -8.47
N PRO A 222 7.07 -12.45 -8.17
CA PRO A 222 7.46 -11.89 -6.87
C PRO A 222 6.67 -10.65 -6.42
N LEU A 223 6.23 -9.83 -7.38
CA LEU A 223 5.52 -8.58 -7.12
C LEU A 223 3.99 -8.72 -7.22
N ALA A 224 3.45 -9.93 -7.05
CA ALA A 224 2.01 -10.19 -7.15
C ALA A 224 1.19 -9.30 -6.21
N ASN A 225 1.61 -9.10 -4.97
CA ASN A 225 0.89 -8.26 -4.02
C ASN A 225 0.89 -6.77 -4.43
N LEU A 226 1.95 -6.29 -5.07
CA LEU A 226 1.99 -4.95 -5.65
C LEU A 226 1.05 -4.82 -6.85
N ALA A 227 0.99 -5.86 -7.71
CA ALA A 227 0.04 -5.91 -8.83
C ALA A 227 -1.41 -5.89 -8.32
N VAL A 228 -1.73 -6.64 -7.27
CA VAL A 228 -3.05 -6.62 -6.61
C VAL A 228 -3.38 -5.21 -6.11
N ALA A 229 -2.48 -4.58 -5.37
CA ALA A 229 -2.70 -3.23 -4.83
C ALA A 229 -2.93 -2.18 -5.94
N ALA A 230 -2.32 -2.36 -7.10
CA ALA A 230 -2.50 -1.49 -8.26
C ALA A 230 -3.82 -1.77 -9.01
N LEU A 231 -4.21 -3.04 -9.16
CA LEU A 231 -5.24 -3.46 -10.10
C LEU A 231 -6.60 -3.79 -9.46
N GLU A 232 -6.68 -4.14 -8.16
CA GLU A 232 -8.00 -4.24 -7.51
C GLU A 232 -8.62 -2.84 -7.43
N PRO A 233 -9.78 -2.59 -8.06
CA PRO A 233 -10.31 -1.22 -8.22
C PRO A 233 -10.62 -0.52 -6.90
N ASP A 234 -11.03 -1.28 -5.90
CA ASP A 234 -11.42 -0.80 -4.58
C ASP A 234 -10.32 -0.86 -3.53
N THR A 235 -9.08 -1.16 -3.91
CA THR A 235 -7.94 -0.84 -3.05
C THR A 235 -7.74 0.66 -2.97
N GLN A 236 -7.31 1.12 -1.82
CA GLN A 236 -6.99 2.54 -1.66
C GLN A 236 -5.83 2.92 -2.58
N ASN A 237 -6.05 3.98 -3.38
CA ASN A 237 -5.08 4.49 -4.37
C ASN A 237 -4.72 3.51 -5.49
N SER A 238 -5.65 2.61 -5.88
CA SER A 238 -5.52 1.77 -7.06
C SER A 238 -5.31 2.58 -8.35
N TYR A 239 -4.98 1.90 -9.43
CA TYR A 239 -4.90 2.52 -10.75
C TYR A 239 -6.26 3.04 -11.25
N PHE A 240 -7.35 2.41 -10.85
CA PHE A 240 -8.69 2.93 -11.09
C PHE A 240 -8.93 4.21 -10.27
N ALA A 241 -8.58 4.21 -8.99
CA ALA A 241 -8.73 5.37 -8.13
C ALA A 241 -7.95 6.60 -8.63
N ASN A 242 -6.83 6.39 -9.31
CA ASN A 242 -5.95 7.41 -9.86
C ASN A 242 -6.12 7.66 -11.37
N HIS A 243 -7.20 7.21 -11.98
CA HIS A 243 -7.54 7.42 -13.39
C HIS A 243 -6.51 6.88 -14.42
N LEU A 244 -5.67 5.92 -14.02
CA LEU A 244 -4.82 5.18 -14.95
C LEU A 244 -5.61 4.11 -15.70
N ILE A 245 -6.64 3.57 -15.07
CA ILE A 245 -7.69 2.75 -15.67
C ILE A 245 -9.00 3.51 -15.44
N THR A 246 -9.77 3.78 -16.47
CA THR A 246 -10.95 4.64 -16.39
C THR A 246 -12.28 3.88 -16.36
N ASN A 247 -12.30 2.66 -16.90
CA ASN A 247 -13.50 1.84 -16.94
C ASN A 247 -13.27 0.50 -16.23
N LEU A 248 -14.21 0.05 -15.44
CA LEU A 248 -14.15 -1.25 -14.76
C LEU A 248 -14.22 -2.42 -15.76
N SER A 249 -14.85 -2.22 -16.91
CA SER A 249 -14.91 -3.20 -18.01
C SER A 249 -13.57 -3.46 -18.69
N ASP A 250 -12.58 -2.59 -18.47
CA ASP A 250 -11.23 -2.73 -19.04
C ASP A 250 -10.32 -3.63 -18.20
N LEU A 251 -10.85 -4.18 -17.11
CA LEU A 251 -10.12 -4.96 -16.13
C LEU A 251 -10.95 -6.15 -15.67
N ALA A 252 -10.33 -7.32 -15.59
CA ALA A 252 -10.95 -8.53 -15.04
C ALA A 252 -9.93 -9.39 -14.31
N ARG A 253 -10.43 -10.20 -13.38
CA ARG A 253 -9.65 -11.20 -12.63
C ARG A 253 -9.78 -12.54 -13.33
N VAL A 254 -8.66 -13.17 -13.66
CA VAL A 254 -8.58 -14.45 -14.39
C VAL A 254 -8.08 -15.57 -13.49
#